data_ee5d2cbd9814f6a72535ce27549cd918
#
_entry.id   ee5d2cbd9814f6a72535ce27549cd918
#
_cell.length_a   1.000
_cell.length_b   1.000
_cell.length_c   1.000
_cell.angle_alpha   90.00
_cell.angle_beta   90.00
_cell.angle_gamma   90.00
#
_symmetry.space_group_name_H-M   'P 1'
#
loop_
_entity.id
_entity.type
_entity.pdbx_description
1 polymer ?
#
loop_
_entity_poly.entity_id
_entity_poly.type
_entity_poly.pdbx_seq_one_letter_code
_entity_poly.pdbx_strand_id
1 'polypeptide(L)'
;MACNTLVNSWGDYDYWFHTHVWFLKSFAEPGNTLPFLYTQKDRGIIDFNEERDYVLTYVLSDFRGNEVRYSFTVRGEKTEIPEPVQEEGTIFRWNQTNSYSLPGMHLIVPYGLLTKNTLLTPTSKARQGKLSDSYSFYPTSCPLVTSGEISFYVNKDVDASKVYVACDGVFAGGDYQDGWVTGRVNDLGAWYGLAYDDEAPEVTPVSLGDHIVLKLTDTKSGVASYRATIDGRFVVFDKVDKKPLVTCDLSETPIRKTLRTHQLRFTAIDNRNNEQVFETNIIY
;
A
#
# COMPACT_ATOMS: atom_id res chain seq x y z
N MET A 1 -5.65 4.17 -2.93
CA MET A 1 -4.30 4.60 -2.50
C MET A 1 -3.88 5.92 -3.15
N ALA A 2 -3.86 6.04 -4.48
CA ALA A 2 -3.41 7.27 -5.16
C ALA A 2 -4.02 8.57 -4.63
N CYS A 3 -5.33 8.62 -4.41
CA CYS A 3 -5.99 9.79 -3.87
C CYS A 3 -5.49 10.14 -2.46
N ASN A 4 -5.26 9.15 -1.60
CA ASN A 4 -4.76 9.39 -0.24
C ASN A 4 -3.35 10.00 -0.24
N THR A 5 -2.44 9.49 -1.09
CA THR A 5 -1.07 10.02 -1.19
C THR A 5 -1.07 11.47 -1.66
N LEU A 6 -1.86 11.80 -2.69
CA LEU A 6 -1.98 13.17 -3.18
C LEU A 6 -2.62 14.11 -2.16
N VAL A 7 -3.63 13.66 -1.41
CA VAL A 7 -4.24 14.43 -0.32
C VAL A 7 -3.24 14.63 0.82
N ASN A 8 -2.48 13.60 1.19
CA ASN A 8 -1.47 13.69 2.25
C ASN A 8 -0.34 14.67 1.89
N SER A 9 0.06 14.75 0.61
CA SER A 9 1.08 15.71 0.18
C SER A 9 0.63 17.18 0.33
N TRP A 10 -0.68 17.43 0.39
CA TRP A 10 -1.28 18.73 0.63
C TRP A 10 -1.71 18.94 2.09
N GLY A 11 -2.35 17.95 2.69
CA GLY A 11 -3.03 18.05 3.97
C GLY A 11 -2.26 17.51 5.18
N ASP A 12 -1.04 16.99 5.01
CA ASP A 12 -0.20 16.39 6.05
C ASP A 12 -0.99 15.48 7.03
N TYR A 13 -1.39 14.32 6.51
CA TYR A 13 -2.16 13.35 7.28
C TYR A 13 -1.41 12.82 8.51
N ASP A 14 -0.09 12.67 8.43
CA ASP A 14 0.72 12.19 9.56
C ASP A 14 0.70 13.20 10.71
N TYR A 15 0.77 14.50 10.40
CA TYR A 15 0.62 15.54 11.41
C TYR A 15 -0.77 15.48 12.06
N TRP A 16 -1.83 15.34 11.27
CA TRP A 16 -3.19 15.18 11.79
C TRP A 16 -3.33 13.94 12.67
N PHE A 17 -2.76 12.79 12.26
CA PHE A 17 -2.86 11.55 12.99
C PHE A 17 -2.29 11.65 14.41
N HIS A 18 -1.19 12.40 14.58
CA HIS A 18 -0.54 12.58 15.88
C HIS A 18 -1.11 13.73 16.71
N THR A 19 -1.62 14.78 16.09
CA THR A 19 -2.02 16.03 16.78
C THR A 19 -3.51 16.28 16.79
N HIS A 20 -4.29 15.60 15.93
CA HIS A 20 -5.69 15.85 15.62
C HIS A 20 -5.95 17.28 15.09
N VAL A 21 -4.92 17.96 14.60
CA VAL A 21 -5.01 19.28 13.99
C VAL A 21 -4.72 19.13 12.49
N TRP A 22 -5.63 19.66 11.65
CA TRP A 22 -5.40 19.71 10.22
C TRP A 22 -4.40 20.80 9.89
N PHE A 23 -3.31 20.42 9.25
CA PHE A 23 -2.36 21.33 8.66
C PHE A 23 -2.48 21.26 7.15
N LEU A 24 -3.02 22.32 6.53
CA LEU A 24 -3.18 22.42 5.09
C LEU A 24 -2.12 23.37 4.52
N LYS A 25 -1.35 22.89 3.56
CA LYS A 25 -0.39 23.72 2.83
C LYS A 25 -1.12 24.76 2.00
N SER A 26 -0.63 25.99 1.96
CA SER A 26 -1.13 27.05 1.05
C SER A 26 -0.72 26.80 -0.41
N PHE A 27 0.13 25.83 -0.67
CA PHE A 27 0.67 25.51 -2.00
C PHE A 27 0.52 24.03 -2.34
N ALA A 28 0.52 23.74 -3.64
CA ALA A 28 0.59 22.38 -4.16
C ALA A 28 2.04 21.98 -4.46
N GLU A 29 2.42 20.76 -4.07
CA GLU A 29 3.69 20.18 -4.51
C GLU A 29 3.68 20.00 -6.04
N PRO A 30 4.85 20.08 -6.72
CA PRO A 30 4.89 20.12 -8.20
C PRO A 30 4.31 18.86 -8.87
N GLY A 31 4.38 17.71 -8.22
CA GLY A 31 3.81 16.46 -8.71
C GLY A 31 2.40 16.16 -8.18
N ASN A 32 1.77 17.09 -7.45
CA ASN A 32 0.40 16.89 -6.97
C ASN A 32 -0.60 17.15 -8.11
N THR A 33 -1.33 16.12 -8.50
CA THR A 33 -2.29 16.12 -9.61
C THR A 33 -3.75 16.03 -9.16
N LEU A 34 -4.06 16.41 -7.90
CA LEU A 34 -5.44 16.41 -7.40
C LEU A 34 -6.31 17.34 -8.24
N PRO A 35 -7.40 16.86 -8.85
CA PRO A 35 -8.22 17.64 -9.79
C PRO A 35 -9.00 18.76 -9.11
N PHE A 36 -9.13 18.77 -7.79
CA PHE A 36 -9.84 19.78 -7.01
C PHE A 36 -8.90 20.76 -6.29
N LEU A 37 -7.58 20.62 -6.45
CA LEU A 37 -6.59 21.54 -5.91
C LEU A 37 -6.21 22.55 -6.99
N TYR A 38 -6.76 23.75 -6.90
CA TYR A 38 -6.51 24.82 -7.86
C TYR A 38 -5.55 25.84 -7.29
N THR A 39 -4.48 26.14 -8.01
CA THR A 39 -3.54 27.21 -7.70
C THR A 39 -3.42 28.14 -8.90
N GLN A 40 -3.50 29.47 -8.68
CA GLN A 40 -3.47 30.44 -9.77
C GLN A 40 -2.05 30.81 -10.20
N LYS A 41 -1.15 31.03 -9.25
CA LYS A 41 0.22 31.49 -9.50
C LYS A 41 1.18 30.73 -8.59
N ASP A 42 2.36 30.40 -9.11
CA ASP A 42 3.48 29.79 -8.38
C ASP A 42 3.07 28.60 -7.49
N ARG A 43 2.08 27.82 -7.91
CA ARG A 43 1.46 26.72 -7.19
C ARG A 43 0.94 27.10 -5.78
N GLY A 44 0.58 28.39 -5.57
CA GLY A 44 0.11 28.90 -4.28
C GLY A 44 1.22 29.28 -3.30
N ILE A 45 2.47 29.30 -3.76
CA ILE A 45 3.60 29.87 -2.98
C ILE A 45 3.44 31.38 -2.98
N ILE A 46 3.48 31.97 -1.78
CA ILE A 46 3.34 33.41 -1.59
C ILE A 46 4.71 33.96 -1.17
N ASP A 47 5.21 34.93 -1.96
CA ASP A 47 6.47 35.61 -1.66
C ASP A 47 6.18 36.89 -0.85
N PHE A 48 6.78 37.00 0.33
CA PHE A 48 6.67 38.17 1.23
C PHE A 48 7.94 39.04 1.23
N ASN A 49 8.73 38.99 0.17
CA ASN A 49 10.04 39.65 0.08
C ASN A 49 10.00 41.15 -0.31
N GLU A 50 8.87 41.82 -0.08
CA GLU A 50 8.73 43.28 -0.22
C GLU A 50 8.30 43.87 1.11
N GLU A 51 8.89 45.05 1.47
CA GLU A 51 8.57 45.79 2.71
C GLU A 51 7.18 46.45 2.63
N ARG A 52 6.12 45.61 2.56
CA ARG A 52 4.72 46.04 2.55
C ARG A 52 3.85 45.10 3.35
N ASP A 53 2.64 45.57 3.61
CA ASP A 53 1.64 44.74 4.24
C ASP A 53 0.92 43.87 3.19
N TYR A 54 0.79 42.59 3.49
CA TYR A 54 0.05 41.59 2.71
C TYR A 54 -1.18 41.19 3.51
N VAL A 55 -2.38 41.40 2.94
CA VAL A 55 -3.62 40.92 3.56
C VAL A 55 -3.95 39.56 2.99
N LEU A 56 -3.94 38.55 3.85
CA LEU A 56 -4.34 37.19 3.52
C LEU A 56 -5.76 36.95 4.01
N THR A 57 -6.59 36.33 3.18
CA THR A 57 -7.97 36.02 3.53
C THR A 57 -8.23 34.54 3.27
N TYR A 58 -8.59 33.79 4.30
CA TYR A 58 -9.19 32.48 4.16
C TYR A 58 -10.69 32.61 3.93
N VAL A 59 -11.19 31.97 2.89
CA VAL A 59 -12.62 31.88 2.60
C VAL A 59 -13.01 30.41 2.69
N LEU A 60 -13.88 30.09 3.64
CA LEU A 60 -14.44 28.74 3.77
C LEU A 60 -15.90 28.80 3.35
N SER A 61 -16.26 27.96 2.39
CA SER A 61 -17.64 27.83 1.93
C SER A 61 -18.13 26.40 2.06
N ASP A 62 -19.39 26.23 2.48
CA ASP A 62 -20.05 24.94 2.48
C ASP A 62 -20.65 24.64 1.08
N PHE A 63 -21.17 23.42 0.91
CA PHE A 63 -21.78 23.00 -0.36
C PHE A 63 -23.09 23.76 -0.70
N ARG A 64 -23.65 24.53 0.23
CA ARG A 64 -24.82 25.40 0.02
C ARG A 64 -24.44 26.82 -0.31
N GLY A 65 -23.16 27.16 -0.34
CA GLY A 65 -22.64 28.48 -0.66
C GLY A 65 -22.61 29.45 0.52
N ASN A 66 -22.80 28.98 1.77
CA ASN A 66 -22.56 29.84 2.93
C ASN A 66 -21.05 30.02 3.11
N GLU A 67 -20.60 31.27 3.31
CA GLU A 67 -19.19 31.61 3.42
C GLU A 67 -18.84 32.19 4.79
N VAL A 68 -17.67 31.80 5.29
CA VAL A 68 -16.99 32.45 6.42
C VAL A 68 -15.63 32.94 5.92
N ARG A 69 -15.29 34.18 6.25
CA ARG A 69 -14.04 34.81 5.85
C ARG A 69 -13.21 35.16 7.08
N TYR A 70 -11.93 34.82 7.06
CA TYR A 70 -10.95 35.18 8.09
C TYR A 70 -9.78 35.88 7.42
N SER A 71 -9.52 37.14 7.79
CA SER A 71 -8.42 37.94 7.22
C SER A 71 -7.41 38.29 8.30
N PHE A 72 -6.13 38.28 7.92
CA PHE A 72 -5.04 38.77 8.76
C PHE A 72 -3.96 39.41 7.89
N THR A 73 -3.12 40.24 8.50
CA THR A 73 -2.05 40.96 7.80
C THR A 73 -0.71 40.36 8.18
N VAL A 74 0.14 40.14 7.16
CA VAL A 74 1.53 39.76 7.30
C VAL A 74 2.38 40.92 6.79
N ARG A 75 3.31 41.39 7.59
CA ARG A 75 4.33 42.35 7.15
C ARG A 75 5.42 41.62 6.40
N GLY A 76 5.61 41.92 5.12
CA GLY A 76 6.74 41.42 4.33
C GLY A 76 8.04 42.14 4.72
N GLU A 77 9.15 41.44 4.60
CA GLU A 77 10.47 41.94 4.86
C GLU A 77 11.43 41.46 3.77
N LYS A 78 12.26 42.38 3.26
CA LYS A 78 13.27 42.05 2.26
C LYS A 78 14.38 41.24 2.93
N THR A 79 14.43 39.96 2.60
CA THR A 79 15.46 39.02 3.12
C THR A 79 16.20 38.38 1.95
N GLU A 80 17.50 38.24 2.06
CA GLU A 80 18.27 37.40 1.15
C GLU A 80 17.87 35.93 1.41
N ILE A 81 17.24 35.32 0.41
CA ILE A 81 16.95 33.89 0.47
C ILE A 81 18.27 33.16 0.23
N PRO A 82 18.78 32.38 1.20
CA PRO A 82 20.02 31.63 1.00
C PRO A 82 19.84 30.67 -0.15
N GLU A 83 20.89 30.50 -0.96
CA GLU A 83 20.87 29.47 -2.01
C GLU A 83 20.58 28.10 -1.38
N PRO A 84 19.73 27.29 -2.02
CA PRO A 84 19.45 25.95 -1.53
C PRO A 84 20.77 25.17 -1.41
N VAL A 85 21.03 24.65 -0.21
CA VAL A 85 22.16 23.74 -0.01
C VAL A 85 21.97 22.54 -0.97
N GLN A 86 22.97 22.27 -1.81
CA GLN A 86 22.94 21.08 -2.63
C GLN A 86 23.01 19.87 -1.70
N GLU A 87 21.90 19.14 -1.62
CA GLU A 87 21.86 17.88 -0.87
C GLU A 87 22.76 16.85 -1.57
N GLU A 88 23.76 16.35 -0.86
CA GLU A 88 24.59 15.26 -1.33
C GLU A 88 23.82 13.94 -1.24
N GLY A 89 23.78 13.16 -2.33
CA GLY A 89 23.11 11.87 -2.35
C GLY A 89 22.29 11.62 -3.61
N THR A 90 21.53 10.54 -3.59
CA THR A 90 20.65 10.16 -4.69
C THR A 90 19.31 10.86 -4.55
N ILE A 91 18.99 11.78 -5.45
CA ILE A 91 17.72 12.50 -5.47
C ILE A 91 16.80 11.84 -6.51
N PHE A 92 15.67 11.32 -6.05
CA PHE A 92 14.56 10.92 -6.92
C PHE A 92 13.73 12.14 -7.28
N ARG A 93 13.59 12.40 -8.58
CA ARG A 93 12.87 13.57 -9.09
C ARG A 93 11.43 13.21 -9.42
N TRP A 94 10.50 14.07 -9.06
CA TRP A 94 9.07 13.87 -9.26
C TRP A 94 8.67 13.82 -10.76
N ASN A 95 9.46 14.46 -11.63
CA ASN A 95 9.17 14.65 -13.06
C ASN A 95 9.93 13.70 -13.99
N GLN A 96 10.45 12.59 -13.49
CA GLN A 96 11.12 11.57 -14.28
C GLN A 96 10.96 10.18 -13.65
N THR A 97 11.27 9.15 -14.44
CA THR A 97 11.48 7.80 -13.91
C THR A 97 12.83 7.74 -13.21
N ASN A 98 12.84 7.21 -12.00
CA ASN A 98 14.02 7.10 -11.17
C ASN A 98 14.38 5.64 -10.93
N SER A 99 15.66 5.35 -10.77
CA SER A 99 16.17 4.04 -10.42
C SER A 99 17.29 4.13 -9.38
N TYR A 100 17.36 3.11 -8.52
CA TYR A 100 18.45 2.93 -7.57
C TYR A 100 18.83 1.46 -7.52
N SER A 101 20.13 1.17 -7.59
CA SER A 101 20.64 -0.19 -7.69
C SER A 101 21.76 -0.46 -6.71
N LEU A 102 21.70 -1.62 -6.09
CA LEU A 102 22.76 -2.24 -5.31
C LEU A 102 23.07 -3.63 -5.90
N PRO A 103 24.20 -4.24 -5.59
CA PRO A 103 24.44 -5.63 -5.98
C PRO A 103 23.30 -6.54 -5.50
N GLY A 104 22.57 -7.15 -6.46
CA GLY A 104 21.44 -8.03 -6.18
C GLY A 104 20.13 -7.35 -5.82
N MET A 105 20.02 -6.02 -5.99
CA MET A 105 18.76 -5.30 -5.76
C MET A 105 18.59 -4.12 -6.72
N HIS A 106 17.41 -3.98 -7.31
CA HIS A 106 17.01 -2.85 -8.14
C HIS A 106 15.70 -2.26 -7.68
N LEU A 107 15.64 -0.93 -7.54
CA LEU A 107 14.43 -0.16 -7.26
C LEU A 107 14.14 0.74 -8.46
N ILE A 108 12.90 0.73 -8.95
CA ILE A 108 12.41 1.61 -10.02
C ILE A 108 11.17 2.34 -9.53
N VAL A 109 11.20 3.66 -9.60
CA VAL A 109 10.06 4.53 -9.30
C VAL A 109 9.71 5.28 -10.57
N PRO A 110 8.67 4.87 -11.31
CA PRO A 110 8.21 5.52 -12.53
C PRO A 110 7.84 6.98 -12.33
N TYR A 111 7.85 7.73 -13.43
CA TYR A 111 7.36 9.11 -13.47
C TYR A 111 5.95 9.23 -12.88
N GLY A 112 5.71 10.32 -12.15
CA GLY A 112 4.39 10.65 -11.60
C GLY A 112 4.03 9.93 -10.28
N LEU A 113 4.95 9.17 -9.70
CA LEU A 113 4.72 8.49 -8.42
C LEU A 113 5.16 9.33 -7.20
N LEU A 114 5.97 10.34 -7.39
CA LEU A 114 6.41 11.28 -6.36
C LEU A 114 5.76 12.64 -6.56
N THR A 115 5.38 13.29 -5.46
CA THR A 115 4.80 14.66 -5.50
C THR A 115 5.86 15.75 -5.47
N LYS A 116 7.07 15.42 -5.00
CA LYS A 116 8.24 16.31 -4.91
C LYS A 116 9.55 15.56 -5.13
N ASN A 117 10.64 16.30 -5.31
CA ASN A 117 11.97 15.70 -5.26
C ASN A 117 12.22 15.11 -3.86
N THR A 118 12.76 13.90 -3.82
CA THR A 118 12.97 13.13 -2.60
C THR A 118 14.42 12.66 -2.53
N LEU A 119 15.16 13.11 -1.52
CA LEU A 119 16.51 12.60 -1.24
C LEU A 119 16.38 11.21 -0.63
N LEU A 120 16.96 10.21 -1.27
CA LEU A 120 17.03 8.86 -0.71
C LEU A 120 18.05 8.80 0.43
N THR A 121 17.69 8.11 1.48
CA THR A 121 18.54 7.73 2.61
C THR A 121 18.51 6.21 2.79
N PRO A 122 19.08 5.45 1.84
CA PRO A 122 18.97 4.00 1.86
C PRO A 122 19.61 3.42 3.12
N THR A 123 18.87 2.53 3.76
CA THR A 123 19.33 1.76 4.91
C THR A 123 19.10 0.28 4.66
N SER A 124 19.96 -0.58 5.21
CA SER A 124 19.82 -2.01 5.14
C SER A 124 19.89 -2.66 6.51
N LYS A 125 19.18 -3.77 6.67
CA LYS A 125 19.25 -4.64 7.85
C LYS A 125 19.67 -6.03 7.38
N ALA A 126 20.83 -6.50 7.85
CA ALA A 126 21.26 -7.85 7.61
C ALA A 126 20.28 -8.85 8.23
N ARG A 127 19.89 -9.86 7.45
CA ARG A 127 18.95 -10.91 7.87
C ARG A 127 19.63 -12.26 7.77
N GLN A 128 20.34 -12.63 8.85
CA GLN A 128 21.06 -13.90 8.90
C GLN A 128 20.13 -15.09 8.57
N GLY A 129 20.59 -15.97 7.68
CA GLY A 129 19.84 -17.15 7.24
C GLY A 129 18.66 -16.88 6.29
N LYS A 130 18.36 -15.64 5.96
CA LYS A 130 17.31 -15.27 4.99
C LYS A 130 17.86 -15.19 3.56
N LEU A 131 16.96 -15.05 2.58
CA LEU A 131 17.29 -15.01 1.15
C LEU A 131 17.93 -13.68 0.72
N SER A 132 17.62 -12.59 1.41
CA SER A 132 18.23 -11.28 1.21
C SER A 132 18.26 -10.48 2.51
N ASP A 133 19.07 -9.42 2.53
CA ASP A 133 18.89 -8.32 3.48
C ASP A 133 17.55 -7.62 3.25
N SER A 134 17.12 -6.80 4.21
CA SER A 134 15.98 -5.90 4.04
C SER A 134 16.47 -4.49 3.82
N TYR A 135 15.78 -3.74 2.93
CA TYR A 135 16.12 -2.38 2.55
C TYR A 135 14.94 -1.45 2.78
N SER A 136 15.25 -0.23 3.23
CA SER A 136 14.34 0.91 3.28
C SER A 136 15.06 2.10 2.65
N PHE A 137 14.34 3.00 1.97
CA PHE A 137 14.94 4.05 1.15
C PHE A 137 14.66 5.46 1.70
N TYR A 138 13.83 5.55 2.73
CA TYR A 138 13.49 6.82 3.38
C TYR A 138 13.30 6.59 4.89
N PRO A 139 13.64 7.57 5.76
CA PRO A 139 13.66 7.34 7.22
C PRO A 139 12.27 7.22 7.86
N THR A 140 11.24 7.73 7.19
CA THR A 140 9.84 7.70 7.62
C THR A 140 8.96 7.21 6.48
N SER A 141 7.65 7.13 6.68
CA SER A 141 6.73 6.84 5.58
C SER A 141 6.87 7.88 4.46
N CYS A 142 7.03 7.40 3.24
CA CYS A 142 7.10 8.19 2.01
C CYS A 142 6.30 7.47 0.92
N PRO A 143 4.95 7.55 1.00
CA PRO A 143 4.07 6.80 0.12
C PRO A 143 4.13 7.31 -1.31
N LEU A 144 4.08 6.38 -2.26
CA LEU A 144 3.98 6.66 -3.68
C LEU A 144 2.52 6.80 -4.11
N VAL A 145 2.24 7.57 -5.17
CA VAL A 145 0.89 7.77 -5.73
C VAL A 145 0.26 6.44 -6.17
N THR A 146 1.07 5.59 -6.78
CA THR A 146 0.76 4.17 -7.03
C THR A 146 1.98 3.32 -6.67
N SER A 147 2.19 2.18 -7.33
CA SER A 147 3.31 1.30 -7.01
C SER A 147 4.50 1.53 -7.95
N GLY A 148 5.69 1.66 -7.39
CA GLY A 148 6.95 1.37 -8.06
C GLY A 148 7.27 -0.13 -8.00
N GLU A 149 8.50 -0.49 -8.40
CA GLU A 149 8.96 -1.88 -8.46
C GLU A 149 10.29 -2.04 -7.73
N ILE A 150 10.44 -3.15 -7.02
CA ILE A 150 11.71 -3.59 -6.44
C ILE A 150 11.98 -5.03 -6.83
N SER A 151 13.19 -5.30 -7.31
CA SER A 151 13.63 -6.63 -7.73
C SER A 151 14.84 -7.06 -6.92
N PHE A 152 14.86 -8.33 -6.52
CA PHE A 152 15.97 -8.95 -5.84
C PHE A 152 16.47 -10.17 -6.60
N TYR A 153 17.78 -10.30 -6.71
CA TYR A 153 18.40 -11.48 -7.30
C TYR A 153 18.42 -12.64 -6.30
N VAL A 154 17.94 -13.80 -6.72
CA VAL A 154 17.94 -15.03 -5.92
C VAL A 154 19.21 -15.81 -6.25
N ASN A 155 20.20 -15.77 -5.34
CA ASN A 155 21.49 -16.44 -5.52
C ASN A 155 21.62 -17.75 -4.74
N LYS A 156 20.53 -18.28 -4.19
CA LYS A 156 20.48 -19.52 -3.42
C LYS A 156 19.78 -20.61 -4.22
N ASP A 157 20.19 -21.85 -4.00
CA ASP A 157 19.52 -23.02 -4.56
C ASP A 157 18.22 -23.28 -3.76
N VAL A 158 17.17 -22.58 -4.19
CA VAL A 158 15.81 -22.66 -3.62
C VAL A 158 14.78 -22.68 -4.75
N ASP A 159 13.62 -23.24 -4.47
CA ASP A 159 12.50 -23.16 -5.42
C ASP A 159 12.04 -21.70 -5.56
N ALA A 160 12.45 -21.08 -6.66
CA ALA A 160 12.15 -19.67 -6.94
C ALA A 160 10.64 -19.37 -7.05
N SER A 161 9.80 -20.39 -7.36
CA SER A 161 8.35 -20.23 -7.41
C SER A 161 7.75 -19.93 -6.03
N LYS A 162 8.48 -20.28 -4.96
CA LYS A 162 8.10 -20.07 -3.56
C LYS A 162 8.68 -18.78 -2.95
N VAL A 163 9.59 -18.11 -3.69
CA VAL A 163 10.19 -16.85 -3.25
C VAL A 163 9.27 -15.67 -3.59
N TYR A 164 9.18 -14.70 -2.70
CA TYR A 164 8.42 -13.46 -2.90
C TYR A 164 9.10 -12.27 -2.24
N VAL A 165 8.73 -11.07 -2.67
CA VAL A 165 9.10 -9.83 -2.00
C VAL A 165 8.12 -9.57 -0.86
N ALA A 166 8.64 -9.41 0.35
CA ALA A 166 7.88 -8.98 1.52
C ALA A 166 8.13 -7.50 1.80
N CYS A 167 7.06 -6.76 2.09
CA CYS A 167 7.06 -5.39 2.60
C CYS A 167 6.57 -5.45 4.05
N ASP A 168 7.44 -5.13 5.02
CA ASP A 168 7.14 -5.24 6.46
C ASP A 168 6.53 -6.58 6.86
N GLY A 169 6.95 -7.65 6.21
CA GLY A 169 6.46 -9.02 6.43
C GLY A 169 5.20 -9.40 5.63
N VAL A 170 4.59 -8.47 4.91
CA VAL A 170 3.41 -8.73 4.07
C VAL A 170 3.83 -8.96 2.62
N PHE A 171 3.13 -9.83 1.91
CA PHE A 171 3.35 -10.10 0.48
C PHE A 171 3.22 -8.83 -0.37
N ALA A 172 4.28 -8.51 -1.11
CA ALA A 172 4.34 -7.35 -2.00
C ALA A 172 4.50 -7.71 -3.49
N GLY A 173 4.52 -9.00 -3.81
CA GLY A 173 4.70 -9.52 -5.17
C GLY A 173 5.74 -10.62 -5.23
N GLY A 174 5.85 -11.31 -6.35
CA GLY A 174 6.77 -12.43 -6.46
C GLY A 174 6.89 -12.94 -7.90
N ASP A 175 6.91 -12.01 -8.86
CA ASP A 175 7.11 -12.35 -10.28
C ASP A 175 8.56 -12.72 -10.49
N TYR A 176 8.82 -13.97 -10.86
CA TYR A 176 10.16 -14.49 -11.09
C TYR A 176 10.50 -14.48 -12.58
N GLN A 177 11.62 -13.85 -12.90
CA GLN A 177 12.18 -13.87 -14.25
C GLN A 177 13.72 -13.79 -14.18
N ASP A 178 14.42 -14.69 -14.89
CA ASP A 178 15.88 -14.67 -15.11
C ASP A 178 16.71 -14.51 -13.82
N GLY A 179 16.29 -15.18 -12.73
CA GLY A 179 16.96 -15.11 -11.44
C GLY A 179 16.51 -13.95 -10.54
N TRP A 180 15.63 -13.09 -11.01
CA TRP A 180 15.10 -11.96 -10.26
C TRP A 180 13.66 -12.20 -9.80
N VAL A 181 13.37 -11.80 -8.57
CA VAL A 181 12.01 -11.77 -8.01
C VAL A 181 11.60 -10.32 -7.83
N THR A 182 10.50 -9.93 -8.45
CA THR A 182 9.99 -8.56 -8.46
C THR A 182 8.74 -8.41 -7.62
N GLY A 183 8.70 -7.36 -6.82
CA GLY A 183 7.55 -6.95 -6.01
C GLY A 183 7.24 -5.46 -6.18
N ARG A 184 6.14 -5.03 -5.56
CA ARG A 184 5.63 -3.66 -5.62
C ARG A 184 6.14 -2.84 -4.44
N VAL A 185 6.50 -1.59 -4.73
CA VAL A 185 6.87 -0.59 -3.73
C VAL A 185 5.77 0.46 -3.67
N ASN A 186 5.10 0.55 -2.52
CA ASN A 186 4.04 1.56 -2.27
C ASN A 186 4.52 2.68 -1.34
N ASP A 187 5.60 2.45 -0.59
CA ASP A 187 6.16 3.40 0.37
C ASP A 187 7.67 3.22 0.43
N LEU A 188 8.43 4.29 0.19
CA LEU A 188 9.89 4.24 0.24
C LEU A 188 10.45 4.07 1.65
N GLY A 189 9.67 4.36 2.70
CA GLY A 189 10.06 4.18 4.09
C GLY A 189 9.78 2.78 4.66
N ALA A 190 9.05 1.92 3.93
CA ALA A 190 8.82 0.54 4.33
C ALA A 190 10.05 -0.36 4.10
N TRP A 191 10.09 -1.51 4.75
CA TRP A 191 11.19 -2.46 4.65
C TRP A 191 10.89 -3.58 3.66
N TYR A 192 11.70 -3.71 2.64
CA TYR A 192 11.57 -4.70 1.57
C TYR A 192 12.69 -5.72 1.63
N GLY A 193 12.36 -6.99 1.39
CA GLY A 193 13.32 -8.09 1.30
C GLY A 193 12.67 -9.37 0.82
N LEU A 194 13.48 -10.37 0.48
CA LEU A 194 12.97 -11.67 0.06
C LEU A 194 12.47 -12.51 1.24
N ALA A 195 11.38 -13.21 1.00
CA ALA A 195 10.83 -14.23 1.88
C ALA A 195 10.50 -15.49 1.09
N TYR A 196 10.22 -16.59 1.80
CA TYR A 196 9.96 -17.90 1.22
C TYR A 196 8.70 -18.50 1.83
N ASP A 197 7.87 -19.09 1.01
CA ASP A 197 6.63 -19.72 1.42
C ASP A 197 6.36 -21.01 0.68
N ASP A 198 6.52 -22.13 1.36
CA ASP A 198 6.22 -23.49 0.93
C ASP A 198 5.10 -24.12 1.78
N GLU A 199 4.41 -23.33 2.61
CA GLU A 199 3.34 -23.78 3.49
C GLU A 199 1.98 -23.35 2.90
N ALA A 200 1.04 -24.30 2.86
CA ALA A 200 -0.30 -24.02 2.38
C ALA A 200 -1.15 -23.22 3.40
N PRO A 201 -2.17 -22.47 2.97
CA PRO A 201 -3.11 -21.80 3.87
C PRO A 201 -3.76 -22.78 4.86
N GLU A 202 -4.09 -22.29 6.03
CA GLU A 202 -4.84 -23.05 7.03
C GLU A 202 -6.34 -22.78 6.90
N VAL A 203 -7.13 -23.86 6.84
CA VAL A 203 -8.60 -23.82 6.82
C VAL A 203 -9.14 -24.53 8.05
N THR A 204 -9.83 -23.79 8.92
CA THR A 204 -10.39 -24.34 10.17
C THR A 204 -11.89 -24.09 10.24
N PRO A 205 -12.74 -25.11 10.46
CA PRO A 205 -14.17 -24.91 10.61
C PRO A 205 -14.50 -24.21 11.94
N VAL A 206 -15.35 -23.18 11.87
CA VAL A 206 -15.91 -22.48 13.04
C VAL A 206 -17.36 -22.90 13.26
N SER A 207 -18.15 -23.04 12.18
CA SER A 207 -19.52 -23.52 12.18
C SER A 207 -19.79 -24.31 10.91
N LEU A 208 -20.51 -25.42 11.02
CA LEU A 208 -20.89 -26.30 9.90
C LEU A 208 -22.43 -26.54 9.81
N GLY A 209 -23.22 -25.63 10.40
CA GLY A 209 -24.69 -25.69 10.32
C GLY A 209 -25.25 -25.06 9.04
N ASP A 210 -26.53 -24.63 9.09
CA ASP A 210 -27.21 -23.95 7.97
C ASP A 210 -26.42 -22.72 7.48
N HIS A 211 -25.61 -22.15 8.35
CA HIS A 211 -24.66 -21.08 8.05
C HIS A 211 -23.23 -21.60 8.32
N ILE A 212 -22.49 -21.87 7.24
CA ILE A 212 -21.13 -22.37 7.34
C ILE A 212 -20.17 -21.18 7.56
N VAL A 213 -19.27 -21.33 8.52
CA VAL A 213 -18.20 -20.35 8.79
C VAL A 213 -16.88 -21.09 8.85
N LEU A 214 -15.93 -20.69 8.00
CA LEU A 214 -14.56 -21.19 8.02
C LEU A 214 -13.59 -20.05 8.36
N LYS A 215 -12.60 -20.35 9.19
CA LYS A 215 -11.44 -19.47 9.39
C LYS A 215 -10.39 -19.84 8.34
N LEU A 216 -9.91 -18.83 7.63
CA LEU A 216 -8.94 -18.96 6.55
C LEU A 216 -7.75 -18.05 6.83
N THR A 217 -6.58 -18.62 7.08
CA THR A 217 -5.36 -17.87 7.42
C THR A 217 -4.16 -18.35 6.64
N ASP A 218 -3.26 -17.41 6.36
CA ASP A 218 -1.93 -17.65 5.88
C ASP A 218 -1.03 -16.55 6.43
N THR A 219 0.07 -16.93 7.08
CA THR A 219 0.94 -15.99 7.80
C THR A 219 2.19 -15.58 7.02
N LYS A 220 2.38 -16.14 5.81
CA LYS A 220 3.54 -15.87 4.96
C LYS A 220 3.13 -15.06 3.73
N SER A 221 2.80 -15.71 2.62
CA SER A 221 2.46 -15.00 1.38
C SER A 221 1.01 -14.52 1.35
N GLY A 222 0.16 -15.03 2.23
CA GLY A 222 -1.25 -14.68 2.32
C GLY A 222 -2.11 -15.40 1.29
N VAL A 223 -3.41 -15.52 1.58
CA VAL A 223 -4.38 -16.20 0.74
C VAL A 223 -4.63 -15.42 -0.56
N ALA A 224 -4.39 -16.06 -1.70
CA ALA A 224 -4.65 -15.51 -3.02
C ALA A 224 -6.08 -15.77 -3.49
N SER A 225 -6.58 -16.99 -3.30
CA SER A 225 -7.91 -17.39 -3.76
C SER A 225 -8.47 -18.57 -2.97
N TYR A 226 -9.78 -18.76 -3.06
CA TYR A 226 -10.43 -19.95 -2.56
C TYR A 226 -11.64 -20.33 -3.43
N ARG A 227 -12.03 -21.58 -3.38
CA ARG A 227 -13.18 -22.12 -4.07
C ARG A 227 -13.84 -23.22 -3.26
N ALA A 228 -15.17 -23.27 -3.25
CA ALA A 228 -15.92 -24.29 -2.55
C ALA A 228 -16.93 -25.00 -3.45
N THR A 229 -17.17 -26.28 -3.15
CA THR A 229 -18.24 -27.07 -3.74
C THR A 229 -18.96 -27.87 -2.65
N ILE A 230 -20.27 -28.10 -2.84
CA ILE A 230 -21.05 -29.05 -2.06
C ILE A 230 -21.61 -30.07 -3.04
N ASP A 231 -21.33 -31.37 -2.83
CA ASP A 231 -21.65 -32.48 -3.75
C ASP A 231 -21.21 -32.18 -5.20
N GLY A 232 -20.01 -31.56 -5.34
CA GLY A 232 -19.47 -31.18 -6.64
C GLY A 232 -20.07 -29.91 -7.26
N ARG A 233 -21.11 -29.31 -6.67
CA ARG A 233 -21.75 -28.08 -7.15
C ARG A 233 -21.07 -26.87 -6.51
N PHE A 234 -20.69 -25.89 -7.32
CA PHE A 234 -20.09 -24.65 -6.84
C PHE A 234 -21.02 -23.90 -5.89
N VAL A 235 -20.47 -23.43 -4.78
CA VAL A 235 -21.13 -22.56 -3.80
C VAL A 235 -20.24 -21.35 -3.49
N VAL A 236 -20.88 -20.22 -3.20
CA VAL A 236 -20.19 -18.99 -2.89
C VAL A 236 -19.90 -18.92 -1.39
N PHE A 237 -18.69 -18.55 -1.05
CA PHE A 237 -18.29 -18.14 0.29
C PHE A 237 -17.91 -16.68 0.26
N ASP A 238 -18.53 -15.85 1.09
CA ASP A 238 -18.26 -14.44 1.20
C ASP A 238 -17.20 -14.17 2.28
N LYS A 239 -16.28 -13.27 1.98
CA LYS A 239 -15.28 -12.84 2.95
C LYS A 239 -15.88 -11.86 3.94
N VAL A 240 -15.70 -12.12 5.22
CA VAL A 240 -16.12 -11.20 6.29
C VAL A 240 -15.10 -10.04 6.38
N ASP A 241 -15.58 -8.81 6.27
CA ASP A 241 -14.71 -7.63 6.28
C ASP A 241 -13.81 -7.59 7.53
N LYS A 242 -12.52 -7.34 7.30
CA LYS A 242 -11.47 -7.22 8.33
C LYS A 242 -11.31 -8.44 9.25
N LYS A 243 -11.86 -9.60 8.89
CA LYS A 243 -11.70 -10.84 9.66
C LYS A 243 -11.13 -11.95 8.76
N PRO A 244 -10.38 -12.90 9.34
CA PRO A 244 -9.91 -14.08 8.60
C PRO A 244 -11.02 -15.14 8.52
N LEU A 245 -12.23 -14.73 8.14
CA LEU A 245 -13.42 -15.60 8.07
C LEU A 245 -14.04 -15.53 6.69
N VAL A 246 -14.54 -16.67 6.24
CA VAL A 246 -15.40 -16.79 5.06
C VAL A 246 -16.68 -17.51 5.47
N THR A 247 -17.81 -17.11 4.87
CA THR A 247 -19.14 -17.60 5.26
C THR A 247 -19.97 -18.01 4.06
N CYS A 248 -20.81 -19.03 4.22
CA CYS A 248 -21.78 -19.45 3.22
C CYS A 248 -23.11 -19.75 3.90
N ASP A 249 -24.16 -19.06 3.48
CA ASP A 249 -25.53 -19.40 3.88
C ASP A 249 -26.07 -20.46 2.92
N LEU A 250 -26.40 -21.63 3.45
CA LEU A 250 -26.85 -22.76 2.62
C LEU A 250 -28.22 -22.48 2.00
N SER A 251 -29.04 -21.60 2.55
CA SER A 251 -30.32 -21.21 1.96
C SER A 251 -30.20 -20.44 0.65
N GLU A 252 -29.03 -19.81 0.42
CA GLU A 252 -28.69 -19.06 -0.80
C GLU A 252 -27.96 -19.93 -1.85
N THR A 253 -27.78 -21.23 -1.55
CA THR A 253 -27.11 -22.18 -2.45
C THR A 253 -28.11 -23.00 -3.26
N PRO A 254 -27.68 -23.69 -4.34
CA PRO A 254 -28.54 -24.63 -5.08
C PRO A 254 -28.79 -25.96 -4.34
N ILE A 255 -28.34 -26.07 -3.09
CA ILE A 255 -28.48 -27.27 -2.26
C ILE A 255 -29.84 -27.24 -1.54
N ARG A 256 -30.59 -28.32 -1.66
CA ARG A 256 -31.91 -28.40 -1.01
C ARG A 256 -31.81 -28.91 0.41
N LYS A 257 -32.52 -28.28 1.32
CA LYS A 257 -32.62 -28.71 2.73
C LYS A 257 -33.44 -30.01 2.82
N THR A 258 -32.75 -31.11 3.05
CA THR A 258 -33.36 -32.47 3.08
C THR A 258 -32.93 -33.26 4.30
N LEU A 259 -32.18 -32.65 5.22
CA LEU A 259 -31.56 -33.28 6.40
C LEU A 259 -30.69 -34.49 6.04
N ARG A 260 -30.07 -34.46 4.84
CA ARG A 260 -29.11 -35.46 4.37
C ARG A 260 -27.68 -34.96 4.54
N THR A 261 -26.77 -35.92 4.51
CA THR A 261 -25.35 -35.62 4.48
C THR A 261 -24.93 -35.15 3.09
N HIS A 262 -24.23 -34.02 3.06
CA HIS A 262 -23.61 -33.43 1.86
C HIS A 262 -22.11 -33.30 2.06
N GLN A 263 -21.33 -33.49 1.01
CA GLN A 263 -19.87 -33.33 1.08
C GLN A 263 -19.47 -31.89 0.73
N LEU A 264 -18.95 -31.15 1.70
CA LEU A 264 -18.29 -29.87 1.46
C LEU A 264 -16.83 -30.10 1.11
N ARG A 265 -16.37 -29.53 0.00
CA ARG A 265 -14.96 -29.42 -0.37
C ARG A 265 -14.61 -27.93 -0.52
N PHE A 266 -13.62 -27.46 0.25
CA PHE A 266 -13.11 -26.10 0.22
C PHE A 266 -11.64 -26.13 -0.13
N THR A 267 -11.24 -25.47 -1.23
CA THR A 267 -9.84 -25.36 -1.67
C THR A 267 -9.37 -23.94 -1.48
N ALA A 268 -8.26 -23.74 -0.82
CA ALA A 268 -7.59 -22.44 -0.64
C ALA A 268 -6.19 -22.48 -1.24
N ILE A 269 -5.80 -21.39 -1.89
CA ILE A 269 -4.49 -21.25 -2.55
C ILE A 269 -3.89 -19.92 -2.10
N ASP A 270 -2.61 -19.92 -1.72
CA ASP A 270 -1.85 -18.73 -1.38
C ASP A 270 -1.22 -18.03 -2.59
N ASN A 271 -0.48 -16.96 -2.35
CA ASN A 271 0.21 -16.21 -3.41
C ASN A 271 1.49 -16.92 -3.94
N ARG A 272 1.86 -18.07 -3.37
CA ARG A 272 2.96 -18.93 -3.86
C ARG A 272 2.48 -20.28 -4.38
N ASN A 273 1.19 -20.39 -4.67
CA ASN A 273 0.54 -21.59 -5.21
C ASN A 273 0.72 -22.81 -4.30
N ASN A 274 0.72 -22.61 -2.97
CA ASN A 274 0.54 -23.73 -2.06
C ASN A 274 -0.97 -23.92 -1.86
N GLU A 275 -1.44 -25.16 -2.01
CA GLU A 275 -2.86 -25.50 -1.99
C GLU A 275 -3.21 -26.26 -0.72
N GLN A 276 -4.29 -25.86 -0.06
CA GLN A 276 -4.95 -26.61 1.00
C GLN A 276 -6.36 -27.02 0.53
N VAL A 277 -6.65 -28.30 0.68
CA VAL A 277 -8.01 -28.85 0.48
C VAL A 277 -8.56 -29.27 1.83
N PHE A 278 -9.69 -28.67 2.21
CA PHE A 278 -10.47 -29.02 3.39
C PHE A 278 -11.77 -29.73 2.93
N GLU A 279 -11.97 -30.95 3.40
CA GLU A 279 -13.16 -31.73 3.11
C GLU A 279 -13.87 -32.14 4.39
N THR A 280 -15.18 -32.01 4.43
CA THR A 280 -16.01 -32.44 5.56
C THR A 280 -17.44 -32.73 5.11
N ASN A 281 -18.17 -33.47 5.95
CA ASN A 281 -19.57 -33.70 5.77
C ASN A 281 -20.39 -32.67 6.54
N ILE A 282 -21.44 -32.15 5.93
CA ILE A 282 -22.45 -31.27 6.54
C ILE A 282 -23.82 -31.90 6.43
N ILE A 283 -24.72 -31.54 7.33
CA ILE A 283 -26.13 -31.97 7.30
C ILE A 283 -26.99 -30.76 6.98
N TYR A 284 -27.76 -30.84 5.90
CA TYR A 284 -28.64 -29.73 5.48
C TYR A 284 -29.99 -30.19 4.95
#